data_06a550c4969bc0be5027c5c1eb310832
#
_entry.id   06a550c4969bc0be5027c5c1eb310832
#
_cell.length_a   1.000
_cell.length_b   1.000
_cell.length_c   1.000
_cell.angle_alpha   90.00
_cell.angle_beta   90.00
_cell.angle_gamma   90.00
#
_symmetry.space_group_name_H-M   'P 1'
#
loop_
_entity.id
_entity.type
_entity.pdbx_description
1 polymer ?
#
loop_
_entity_poly.entity_id
_entity_poly.type
_entity_poly.pdbx_seq_one_letter_code
_entity_poly.pdbx_strand_id
1 'polypeptide(L)'
;YEIDGNVAGCLIAYPGEKELEYEKAWLDMDLDHDVAALGSPMPMKEAKDDEYYIETIATFPNYRGRGVATQLIQYVIDLAPHEKWSLNCDYHNERAFYVYNKFGFVTDSDIDLYGPKHRHMIYQQ
;
A
#
# COMPACT_ATOMS: atom_id res chain seq x y z
N TYR A 1 -10.21 -0.40 10.11
CA TYR A 1 -10.67 0.75 10.90
C TYR A 1 -12.19 0.81 10.91
N GLU A 2 -12.77 0.90 12.08
CA GLU A 2 -14.23 0.93 12.27
C GLU A 2 -14.67 2.26 12.85
N ILE A 3 -15.84 2.72 12.39
CA ILE A 3 -16.54 3.88 12.95
C ILE A 3 -17.97 3.44 13.23
N ASP A 4 -18.43 3.57 14.47
CA ASP A 4 -19.79 3.21 14.91
C ASP A 4 -20.17 1.76 14.54
N GLY A 5 -19.20 0.84 14.63
CA GLY A 5 -19.42 -0.58 14.30
C GLY A 5 -19.36 -0.92 12.82
N ASN A 6 -19.13 0.05 11.93
CA ASN A 6 -19.00 -0.16 10.49
C ASN A 6 -17.54 -0.06 10.05
N VAL A 7 -17.15 -0.89 9.08
CA VAL A 7 -15.81 -0.79 8.48
C VAL A 7 -15.73 0.50 7.66
N ALA A 8 -14.86 1.40 8.07
CA ALA A 8 -14.66 2.69 7.42
C ALA A 8 -13.52 2.65 6.40
N GLY A 9 -12.50 1.84 6.64
CA GLY A 9 -11.36 1.69 5.76
C GLY A 9 -10.47 0.53 6.16
N CYS A 10 -9.52 0.22 5.28
CA CYS A 10 -8.53 -0.83 5.52
C CYS A 10 -7.16 -0.43 4.97
N LEU A 11 -6.13 -1.09 5.51
CA LEU A 11 -4.76 -0.94 5.06
C LEU A 11 -4.12 -2.33 5.01
N ILE A 12 -3.36 -2.59 3.95
CA ILE A 12 -2.56 -3.81 3.79
C ILE A 12 -1.10 -3.39 3.70
N ALA A 13 -0.27 -3.96 4.57
CA ALA A 13 1.16 -3.69 4.60
C ALA A 13 1.94 -4.94 4.96
N TYR A 14 3.18 -5.02 4.49
CA TYR A 14 4.09 -6.15 4.76
C TYR A 14 5.55 -5.73 4.50
N PRO A 15 6.54 -6.50 5.02
CA PRO A 15 7.93 -6.28 4.64
C PRO A 15 8.13 -6.45 3.13
N GLY A 16 8.79 -5.49 2.48
CA GLY A 16 8.98 -5.52 1.02
C GLY A 16 9.72 -6.76 0.53
N GLU A 17 10.61 -7.33 1.33
CA GLU A 17 11.31 -8.59 1.03
C GLU A 17 10.35 -9.79 0.90
N LYS A 18 9.15 -9.70 1.44
CA LYS A 18 8.14 -10.75 1.40
C LYS A 18 7.20 -10.67 0.21
N GLU A 19 7.28 -9.62 -0.57
CA GLU A 19 6.35 -9.37 -1.68
C GLU A 19 6.27 -10.55 -2.67
N LEU A 20 7.42 -11.05 -3.13
CA LEU A 20 7.45 -12.17 -4.08
C LEU A 20 7.01 -13.50 -3.42
N GLU A 21 7.28 -13.67 -2.15
CA GLU A 21 6.82 -14.83 -1.38
C GLU A 21 5.30 -14.87 -1.29
N TYR A 22 4.68 -13.73 -1.03
CA TYR A 22 3.22 -13.62 -0.96
C TYR A 22 2.56 -13.78 -2.34
N GLU A 23 3.18 -13.26 -3.39
CA GLU A 23 2.75 -13.51 -4.77
C GLU A 23 2.79 -15.01 -5.09
N LYS A 24 3.88 -15.69 -4.73
CA LYS A 24 4.01 -17.13 -4.93
C LYS A 24 2.92 -17.89 -4.15
N ALA A 25 2.64 -17.49 -2.91
CA ALA A 25 1.59 -18.10 -2.11
C ALA A 25 0.21 -17.99 -2.81
N TRP A 26 -0.07 -16.86 -3.45
CA TRP A 26 -1.29 -16.67 -4.23
C TRP A 26 -1.33 -17.62 -5.42
N LEU A 27 -0.22 -17.74 -6.18
CA LEU A 27 -0.14 -18.62 -7.34
C LEU A 27 -0.24 -20.12 -6.95
N ASP A 28 0.17 -20.47 -5.74
CA ASP A 28 0.10 -21.84 -5.23
C ASP A 28 -1.29 -22.19 -4.66
N MET A 29 -2.23 -21.24 -4.60
CA MET A 29 -3.60 -21.50 -4.17
C MET A 29 -4.36 -22.36 -5.20
N ASP A 30 -5.35 -23.12 -4.73
CA ASP A 30 -6.27 -23.87 -5.57
C ASP A 30 -7.29 -22.90 -6.21
N LEU A 31 -6.93 -22.39 -7.38
CA LEU A 31 -7.71 -21.41 -8.12
C LEU A 31 -8.49 -22.09 -9.24
N ASP A 32 -9.65 -21.50 -9.61
CA ASP A 32 -10.36 -21.90 -10.82
C ASP A 32 -9.42 -21.84 -12.04
N HIS A 33 -9.59 -22.77 -12.97
CA HIS A 33 -8.72 -22.90 -14.14
C HIS A 33 -8.56 -21.58 -14.91
N ASP A 34 -9.66 -20.87 -15.13
CA ASP A 34 -9.63 -19.59 -15.87
C ASP A 34 -8.89 -18.50 -15.13
N VAL A 35 -8.97 -18.48 -13.79
CA VAL A 35 -8.24 -17.54 -12.94
C VAL A 35 -6.75 -17.89 -12.91
N ALA A 36 -6.43 -19.16 -12.71
CA ALA A 36 -5.04 -19.64 -12.69
C ALA A 36 -4.31 -19.35 -14.01
N ALA A 37 -5.00 -19.44 -15.14
CA ALA A 37 -4.44 -19.19 -16.46
C ALA A 37 -4.02 -17.72 -16.68
N LEU A 38 -4.58 -16.78 -15.92
CA LEU A 38 -4.22 -15.36 -15.99
C LEU A 38 -2.88 -15.05 -15.32
N GLY A 39 -2.35 -15.97 -14.52
CA GLY A 39 -1.11 -15.76 -13.75
C GLY A 39 -1.31 -14.85 -12.55
N SER A 40 -0.23 -14.20 -12.08
CA SER A 40 -0.28 -13.29 -10.94
C SER A 40 -1.08 -12.03 -11.25
N PRO A 41 -1.97 -11.57 -10.33
CA PRO A 41 -2.65 -10.29 -10.48
C PRO A 41 -1.69 -9.10 -10.30
N MET A 42 -0.53 -9.30 -9.68
CA MET A 42 0.47 -8.25 -9.42
C MET A 42 1.88 -8.76 -9.73
N PRO A 43 2.22 -8.94 -11.03
CA PRO A 43 3.50 -9.55 -11.41
C PRO A 43 4.71 -8.62 -11.25
N MET A 44 4.50 -7.32 -11.00
CA MET A 44 5.57 -6.35 -10.84
C MET A 44 5.96 -6.20 -9.37
N LYS A 45 7.28 -6.16 -9.09
CA LYS A 45 7.76 -5.84 -7.76
C LYS A 45 7.62 -4.34 -7.49
N GLU A 46 6.88 -4.00 -6.43
CA GLU A 46 6.50 -2.63 -6.12
C GLU A 46 7.32 -2.02 -4.99
N ALA A 47 7.89 -2.84 -4.11
CA ALA A 47 8.63 -2.43 -2.93
C ALA A 47 10.09 -2.87 -2.98
N LYS A 48 10.96 -2.14 -2.26
CA LYS A 48 12.35 -2.55 -2.03
C LYS A 48 12.43 -3.47 -0.81
N ASP A 49 13.46 -4.32 -0.77
CA ASP A 49 13.59 -5.35 0.27
C ASP A 49 13.85 -4.77 1.67
N ASP A 50 14.41 -3.58 1.76
CA ASP A 50 14.73 -2.89 3.01
C ASP A 50 13.59 -2.04 3.56
N GLU A 51 12.39 -2.17 2.98
CA GLU A 51 11.22 -1.37 3.33
C GLU A 51 10.10 -2.22 3.89
N TYR A 52 9.29 -1.62 4.77
CA TYR A 52 7.92 -2.07 5.02
C TYR A 52 6.99 -1.33 4.06
N TYR A 53 6.26 -2.08 3.26
CA TYR A 53 5.48 -1.56 2.15
C TYR A 53 4.00 -1.52 2.47
N ILE A 54 3.40 -0.34 2.29
CA ILE A 54 1.95 -0.16 2.33
C ILE A 54 1.42 -0.36 0.92
N GLU A 55 0.83 -1.52 0.67
CA GLU A 55 0.32 -1.89 -0.64
C GLU A 55 -1.01 -1.23 -0.94
N THR A 56 -1.90 -1.21 0.05
CA THR A 56 -3.28 -0.74 -0.13
C THR A 56 -3.72 0.10 1.05
N ILE A 57 -4.29 1.25 0.76
CA ILE A 57 -5.06 2.05 1.71
C ILE A 57 -6.38 2.38 1.03
N ALA A 58 -7.49 2.00 1.65
CA ALA A 58 -8.82 2.26 1.11
C ALA A 58 -9.74 2.80 2.19
N THR A 59 -10.54 3.79 1.84
CA THR A 59 -11.57 4.36 2.70
C THR A 59 -12.90 4.35 1.96
N PHE A 60 -13.94 3.83 2.60
CA PHE A 60 -15.28 3.87 2.02
C PHE A 60 -15.74 5.32 1.81
N PRO A 61 -16.48 5.60 0.71
CA PRO A 61 -16.84 6.97 0.34
C PRO A 61 -17.50 7.77 1.47
N ASN A 62 -18.37 7.15 2.26
CA ASN A 62 -19.09 7.80 3.34
C ASN A 62 -18.20 8.24 4.51
N TYR A 63 -16.97 7.73 4.58
CA TYR A 63 -16.02 8.01 5.66
C TYR A 63 -14.82 8.83 5.23
N ARG A 64 -14.81 9.30 3.98
CA ARG A 64 -13.74 10.17 3.46
C ARG A 64 -13.75 11.52 4.17
N GLY A 65 -12.54 12.11 4.31
CA GLY A 65 -12.38 13.40 4.96
C GLY A 65 -12.41 13.35 6.48
N ARG A 66 -12.40 12.16 7.09
CA ARG A 66 -12.40 11.97 8.55
C ARG A 66 -11.05 11.49 9.11
N GLY A 67 -9.99 11.55 8.31
CA GLY A 67 -8.65 11.15 8.74
C GLY A 67 -8.44 9.65 8.87
N VAL A 68 -9.26 8.81 8.23
CA VAL A 68 -9.17 7.34 8.30
C VAL A 68 -7.82 6.86 7.79
N ALA A 69 -7.40 7.32 6.61
CA ALA A 69 -6.11 6.94 6.03
C ALA A 69 -4.95 7.33 6.94
N THR A 70 -4.95 8.53 7.47
CA THR A 70 -3.91 9.01 8.40
C THR A 70 -3.82 8.14 9.65
N GLN A 71 -4.96 7.77 10.22
CA GLN A 71 -5.00 6.92 11.41
C GLN A 71 -4.53 5.49 11.14
N LEU A 72 -4.88 4.94 9.97
CA LEU A 72 -4.40 3.62 9.54
C LEU A 72 -2.88 3.62 9.36
N ILE A 73 -2.34 4.64 8.71
CA ILE A 73 -0.89 4.78 8.52
C ILE A 73 -0.19 4.91 9.88
N GLN A 74 -0.70 5.76 10.75
CA GLN A 74 -0.12 5.95 12.08
C GLN A 74 -0.09 4.64 12.87
N TYR A 75 -1.17 3.89 12.82
CA TYR A 75 -1.29 2.61 13.51
C TYR A 75 -0.20 1.62 13.07
N VAL A 76 -0.01 1.42 11.77
CA VAL A 76 1.00 0.45 11.29
C VAL A 76 2.42 0.93 11.56
N ILE A 77 2.69 2.23 11.45
CA ILE A 77 4.01 2.78 11.78
C ILE A 77 4.31 2.58 13.26
N ASP A 78 3.34 2.76 14.14
CA ASP A 78 3.53 2.56 15.58
C ASP A 78 3.83 1.09 15.94
N LEU A 79 3.42 0.13 15.10
CA LEU A 79 3.77 -1.28 15.27
C LEU A 79 5.26 -1.56 14.95
N ALA A 80 5.87 -0.77 14.06
CA ALA A 80 7.27 -0.91 13.66
C ALA A 80 7.89 0.47 13.41
N PRO A 81 8.10 1.27 14.46
CA PRO A 81 8.43 2.69 14.33
C PRO A 81 9.84 2.99 13.82
N HIS A 82 10.73 2.01 13.89
CA HIS A 82 12.13 2.17 13.46
C HIS A 82 12.36 1.69 12.02
N GLU A 83 11.33 1.14 11.39
CA GLU A 83 11.45 0.64 10.03
C GLU A 83 11.29 1.77 9.01
N LYS A 84 11.83 1.55 7.83
CA LYS A 84 11.64 2.41 6.68
C LYS A 84 10.34 2.02 6.00
N TRP A 85 9.36 2.88 6.04
CA TRP A 85 8.04 2.64 5.43
C TRP A 85 8.00 3.21 4.02
N SER A 86 7.30 2.53 3.12
CA SER A 86 7.11 3.01 1.75
C SER A 86 5.69 2.80 1.26
N LEU A 87 5.34 3.55 0.24
CA LEU A 87 4.12 3.38 -0.55
C LEU A 87 4.35 3.94 -1.96
N ASN A 88 3.50 3.55 -2.89
CA ASN A 88 3.52 4.10 -4.24
C ASN A 88 2.26 4.94 -4.45
N CYS A 89 2.44 6.16 -4.95
CA CYS A 89 1.36 7.11 -5.19
C CYS A 89 1.34 7.52 -6.65
N ASP A 90 0.23 7.25 -7.35
CA ASP A 90 0.04 7.67 -8.73
C ASP A 90 0.19 9.18 -8.85
N TYR A 91 0.92 9.66 -9.86
CA TYR A 91 1.09 11.08 -10.12
C TYR A 91 -0.22 11.82 -10.37
N HIS A 92 -1.24 11.12 -10.87
CA HIS A 92 -2.57 11.69 -11.07
C HIS A 92 -3.42 11.76 -9.80
N ASN A 93 -2.99 11.10 -8.73
CA ASN A 93 -3.71 11.11 -7.45
C ASN A 93 -3.16 12.19 -6.51
N GLU A 94 -3.46 13.44 -6.83
CA GLU A 94 -2.97 14.59 -6.06
C GLU A 94 -3.50 14.61 -4.63
N ARG A 95 -4.72 14.13 -4.42
CA ARG A 95 -5.32 14.08 -3.08
C ARG A 95 -4.57 13.11 -2.15
N ALA A 96 -4.26 11.93 -2.64
CA ALA A 96 -3.47 10.96 -1.88
C ALA A 96 -2.06 11.49 -1.62
N PHE A 97 -1.44 12.08 -2.64
CA PHE A 97 -0.12 12.70 -2.49
C PHE A 97 -0.11 13.76 -1.37
N TYR A 98 -1.13 14.62 -1.34
CA TYR A 98 -1.25 15.63 -0.28
C TYR A 98 -1.30 14.99 1.11
N VAL A 99 -2.11 13.94 1.28
CA VAL A 99 -2.26 13.22 2.56
C VAL A 99 -0.93 12.58 2.99
N TYR A 100 -0.26 11.89 2.08
CA TYR A 100 1.00 11.21 2.39
C TYR A 100 2.13 12.20 2.67
N ASN A 101 2.23 13.26 1.88
CA ASN A 101 3.23 14.30 2.08
C ASN A 101 3.02 15.03 3.41
N LYS A 102 1.77 15.34 3.75
CA LYS A 102 1.43 15.98 5.03
C LYS A 102 1.75 15.06 6.21
N PHE A 103 1.60 13.75 6.06
CA PHE A 103 1.97 12.79 7.09
C PHE A 103 3.48 12.78 7.34
N GLY A 104 4.27 13.01 6.32
CA GLY A 104 5.73 13.03 6.40
C GLY A 104 6.44 12.12 5.40
N PHE A 105 5.68 11.47 4.49
CA PHE A 105 6.30 10.74 3.39
C PHE A 105 6.91 11.71 2.40
N VAL A 106 8.08 11.35 1.88
CA VAL A 106 8.79 12.12 0.85
C VAL A 106 9.01 11.25 -0.38
N THR A 107 9.00 11.87 -1.55
CA THR A 107 9.28 11.17 -2.81
C THR A 107 10.76 10.83 -2.88
N ASP A 108 11.07 9.53 -2.98
CA ASP A 108 12.43 9.02 -3.11
C ASP A 108 12.80 8.80 -4.58
N SER A 109 11.88 8.22 -5.34
CA SER A 109 12.10 7.88 -6.74
C SER A 109 10.77 7.77 -7.48
N ASP A 110 10.84 7.56 -8.79
CA ASP A 110 9.68 7.26 -9.61
C ASP A 110 9.68 5.78 -9.98
N ILE A 111 8.50 5.22 -10.13
CA ILE A 111 8.31 3.84 -10.56
C ILE A 111 7.12 3.77 -11.52
N ASP A 112 7.26 3.03 -12.61
CA ASP A 112 6.17 2.76 -13.53
C ASP A 112 5.46 1.47 -13.08
N LEU A 113 4.18 1.61 -12.69
CA LEU A 113 3.37 0.48 -12.26
C LEU A 113 2.20 0.29 -13.20
N TYR A 114 2.24 -0.80 -13.98
CA TYR A 114 1.15 -1.18 -14.89
C TYR A 114 0.81 -0.07 -15.90
N GLY A 115 1.83 0.70 -16.35
CA GLY A 115 1.71 1.81 -17.27
C GLY A 115 1.81 3.19 -16.64
N PRO A 116 0.97 3.56 -15.66
CA PRO A 116 1.07 4.87 -15.01
C PRO A 116 2.34 5.04 -14.18
N LYS A 117 2.86 6.27 -14.21
CA LYS A 117 3.99 6.66 -13.38
C LYS A 117 3.55 6.94 -11.97
N HIS A 118 4.28 6.41 -10.99
CA HIS A 118 4.01 6.59 -9.56
C HIS A 118 5.21 7.22 -8.87
N ARG A 119 4.95 7.95 -7.78
CA ARG A 119 5.99 8.35 -6.83
C ARG A 119 6.20 7.19 -5.85
N HIS A 120 7.42 6.72 -5.74
CA HIS A 120 7.81 5.84 -4.64
C HIS A 120 8.16 6.73 -3.46
N MET A 121 7.31 6.71 -2.44
CA MET A 121 7.43 7.60 -1.29
C MET A 121 7.88 6.83 -0.06
N ILE A 122 8.74 7.43 0.73
CA ILE A 122 9.29 6.83 1.95
C ILE A 122 9.05 7.70 3.17
N TYR A 123 8.91 7.03 4.31
CA TYR A 123 8.83 7.62 5.64
C TYR A 123 9.78 6.88 6.57
N GLN A 124 10.60 7.62 7.29
CA GLN A 124 11.50 7.06 8.29
C GLN A 124 11.69 8.06 9.42
N GLN A 125 11.51 7.59 10.65
CA GLN A 125 11.77 8.42 11.84
C GLN A 125 13.28 8.54 12.11
#